data_7356a9a899255a4ff04f498f59fb4046
#
_entry.id   7356a9a899255a4ff04f498f59fb4046
#
_cell.length_a   1.000
_cell.length_b   1.000
_cell.length_c   1.000
_cell.angle_alpha   90.00
_cell.angle_beta   90.00
_cell.angle_gamma   90.00
#
_symmetry.space_group_name_H-M   'P 1'
#
loop_
_entity.id
_entity.type
_entity.pdbx_description
1 polymer ?
#
loop_
_entity_poly.entity_id
_entity_poly.type
_entity_poly.pdbx_seq_one_letter_code
_entity_poly.pdbx_strand_id
1 'polypeptide(L)'
;MKFLSRVVWSEGMYLSPHHFQTQSRYFEDSMAFLSASLWREPWGLLHLEIDHKAMRNGTAALLHASGIFPDGLAFEMPNSDPSPPMRNLVELFPATDVVLPLYLTVPVRRDNGFDSDLSAANGVRFARMQRTLRDETNGIDEREIDLGQKNIRLMTEAELTADVLSIPIAHVLRDGRGNLVCDEEFIPPCLRISASETLMLLVKRLIDAAGEKSATVARSARRAGRFEAGTGALDVANYWFLHALHNAIPPLQHLVATRHAHPEDIFIELSRLAGALCTFSVESDPRNLPAYDHRNPGPAFRGLDAHIRKHLEIVVPSNTITLNFAPTEPYIHAADVTDERCLRRARWIFGIRSALGESDLLRMTPRLVKVCSSKFVPELVKRALPGMTLTHLPVPPTAIRAEADMQYFSVETAGPCWEHILQTRRVGVYIPGEIARPEFDLTVIVETSE
;
A
#
# COMPACT_ATOMS: atom_id res chain seq x y z
N MET A 1 29.71 -24.18 -11.49
CA MET A 1 30.78 -24.04 -10.49
C MET A 1 31.35 -22.63 -10.59
N LYS A 2 31.60 -21.92 -9.46
CA LYS A 2 32.19 -20.56 -9.47
C LYS A 2 33.70 -20.66 -9.40
N PHE A 3 34.41 -19.91 -10.24
CA PHE A 3 35.86 -19.89 -10.34
C PHE A 3 36.39 -18.69 -9.53
N LEU A 4 36.81 -18.93 -8.28
CA LEU A 4 37.37 -17.89 -7.39
C LEU A 4 38.89 -17.92 -7.27
N SER A 5 39.58 -18.74 -8.09
CA SER A 5 41.01 -18.81 -8.13
C SER A 5 41.58 -18.03 -9.32
N ARG A 6 42.49 -17.11 -9.04
CA ARG A 6 43.14 -16.27 -10.06
C ARG A 6 44.24 -16.99 -10.82
N VAL A 7 44.55 -16.56 -12.00
CA VAL A 7 45.74 -17.00 -12.75
C VAL A 7 47.00 -16.53 -12.02
N VAL A 8 47.99 -17.41 -11.90
CA VAL A 8 49.33 -17.08 -11.39
C VAL A 8 50.23 -16.73 -12.58
N TRP A 9 50.66 -15.48 -12.62
CA TRP A 9 51.54 -14.98 -13.68
C TRP A 9 52.98 -15.12 -13.25
N SER A 10 53.83 -15.76 -14.11
CA SER A 10 55.24 -15.89 -13.89
C SER A 10 56.04 -15.47 -15.11
N GLU A 11 57.24 -14.98 -14.91
CA GLU A 11 58.12 -14.59 -16.00
C GLU A 11 58.45 -15.79 -16.88
N GLY A 12 58.42 -15.59 -18.22
CA GLY A 12 58.73 -16.61 -19.21
C GLY A 12 57.62 -17.63 -19.48
N MET A 13 56.44 -17.53 -18.87
CA MET A 13 55.35 -18.46 -19.13
C MET A 13 54.77 -18.24 -20.57
N TYR A 14 54.43 -19.37 -21.22
CA TYR A 14 53.71 -19.32 -22.50
C TYR A 14 52.28 -18.89 -22.31
N LEU A 15 51.85 -17.83 -23.04
CA LEU A 15 50.50 -17.32 -22.98
C LEU A 15 49.58 -18.10 -23.94
N SER A 16 48.44 -18.58 -23.41
CA SER A 16 47.40 -19.24 -24.20
C SER A 16 46.04 -18.60 -23.92
N PRO A 17 45.05 -18.79 -24.80
CA PRO A 17 43.66 -18.32 -24.56
C PRO A 17 43.10 -18.73 -23.19
N HIS A 18 43.48 -19.88 -22.69
CA HIS A 18 43.01 -20.39 -21.39
C HIS A 18 43.33 -19.44 -20.21
N HIS A 19 44.49 -18.80 -20.22
CA HIS A 19 44.89 -17.86 -19.18
C HIS A 19 43.97 -16.64 -19.15
N PHE A 20 43.70 -16.06 -20.30
CA PHE A 20 42.84 -14.90 -20.45
C PHE A 20 41.36 -15.22 -20.13
N GLN A 21 40.85 -16.35 -20.65
CA GLN A 21 39.49 -16.83 -20.36
C GLN A 21 39.32 -17.12 -18.86
N THR A 22 40.30 -17.79 -18.21
CA THR A 22 40.27 -18.06 -16.77
C THR A 22 40.33 -16.76 -15.95
N GLN A 23 41.14 -15.79 -16.38
CA GLN A 23 41.23 -14.49 -15.73
C GLN A 23 39.89 -13.72 -15.84
N SER A 24 39.24 -13.72 -16.99
CA SER A 24 37.93 -13.12 -17.19
C SER A 24 36.88 -13.78 -16.31
N ARG A 25 36.83 -15.12 -16.28
CA ARG A 25 35.94 -15.90 -15.41
C ARG A 25 36.14 -15.60 -13.92
N TYR A 26 37.36 -15.46 -13.49
CA TYR A 26 37.67 -15.10 -12.12
C TYR A 26 37.04 -13.76 -11.72
N PHE A 27 37.12 -12.75 -12.57
CA PHE A 27 36.50 -11.46 -12.31
C PHE A 27 34.97 -11.52 -12.34
N GLU A 28 34.39 -12.17 -13.35
CA GLU A 28 32.94 -12.35 -13.46
C GLU A 28 32.38 -13.08 -12.23
N ASP A 29 32.96 -14.21 -11.87
CA ASP A 29 32.50 -15.02 -10.73
C ASP A 29 32.74 -14.33 -9.40
N SER A 30 33.81 -13.55 -9.26
CA SER A 30 34.07 -12.75 -8.04
C SER A 30 33.02 -11.63 -7.90
N MET A 31 32.69 -10.92 -8.98
CA MET A 31 31.62 -9.88 -8.97
C MET A 31 30.26 -10.49 -8.67
N ALA A 32 29.91 -11.60 -9.32
CA ALA A 32 28.64 -12.30 -9.06
C ALA A 32 28.58 -12.83 -7.61
N PHE A 33 29.69 -13.33 -7.06
CA PHE A 33 29.75 -13.77 -5.67
C PHE A 33 29.56 -12.61 -4.70
N LEU A 34 30.24 -11.48 -4.92
CA LEU A 34 30.12 -10.29 -4.07
C LEU A 34 28.69 -9.73 -4.10
N SER A 35 28.11 -9.58 -5.28
CA SER A 35 26.73 -9.08 -5.39
C SER A 35 25.74 -10.00 -4.70
N ALA A 36 25.83 -11.31 -4.90
CA ALA A 36 24.94 -12.28 -4.25
C ALA A 36 25.15 -12.37 -2.72
N SER A 37 26.32 -11.97 -2.21
CA SER A 37 26.61 -11.98 -0.78
C SER A 37 26.17 -10.70 -0.06
N LEU A 38 26.15 -9.57 -0.77
CA LEU A 38 25.87 -8.25 -0.19
C LEU A 38 24.43 -7.79 -0.41
N TRP A 39 23.79 -8.20 -1.49
CA TRP A 39 22.43 -7.79 -1.85
C TRP A 39 21.49 -8.99 -1.94
N ARG A 40 20.24 -8.74 -1.58
CA ARG A 40 19.15 -9.71 -1.76
C ARG A 40 18.77 -9.74 -3.23
N GLU A 41 18.53 -10.95 -3.76
CA GLU A 41 18.07 -11.15 -5.13
C GLU A 41 18.70 -10.17 -6.14
N PRO A 42 20.06 -10.22 -6.35
CA PRO A 42 20.80 -9.23 -7.13
C PRO A 42 20.66 -9.46 -8.63
N TRP A 43 19.47 -9.79 -9.12
CA TRP A 43 19.15 -10.07 -10.51
C TRP A 43 17.77 -9.52 -10.86
N GLY A 44 17.48 -9.38 -12.14
CA GLY A 44 16.23 -8.82 -12.65
C GLY A 44 16.46 -7.58 -13.52
N LEU A 45 15.39 -6.84 -13.79
CA LEU A 45 15.38 -5.71 -14.68
C LEU A 45 15.75 -4.39 -13.97
N LEU A 46 16.57 -3.58 -14.63
CA LEU A 46 16.81 -2.17 -14.29
C LEU A 46 15.93 -1.24 -15.11
N HIS A 47 15.67 -1.63 -16.36
CA HIS A 47 14.80 -0.94 -17.31
C HIS A 47 14.20 -1.92 -18.28
N LEU A 48 12.95 -1.68 -18.70
CA LEU A 48 12.25 -2.47 -19.71
C LEU A 48 11.32 -1.56 -20.50
N GLU A 49 11.47 -1.60 -21.84
CA GLU A 49 10.57 -0.94 -22.77
C GLU A 49 10.23 -1.88 -23.92
N ILE A 50 8.98 -2.31 -23.97
CA ILE A 50 8.45 -3.21 -25.01
C ILE A 50 7.81 -2.37 -26.11
N ASP A 51 7.98 -2.75 -27.36
CA ASP A 51 7.26 -2.13 -28.48
C ASP A 51 5.79 -2.55 -28.49
N HIS A 52 4.95 -1.73 -27.90
CA HIS A 52 3.50 -1.97 -27.85
C HIS A 52 2.83 -1.93 -29.23
N LYS A 53 3.43 -1.27 -30.23
CA LYS A 53 2.88 -1.23 -31.59
C LYS A 53 3.16 -2.55 -32.28
N ALA A 54 4.40 -3.05 -32.19
CA ALA A 54 4.76 -4.37 -32.69
C ALA A 54 3.92 -5.46 -31.99
N MET A 55 3.71 -5.35 -30.69
CA MET A 55 2.90 -6.29 -29.92
C MET A 55 1.47 -6.38 -30.45
N ARG A 56 0.79 -5.26 -30.70
CA ARG A 56 -0.55 -5.26 -31.30
C ARG A 56 -0.61 -5.91 -32.68
N ASN A 57 0.49 -5.89 -33.40
CA ASN A 57 0.63 -6.56 -34.69
C ASN A 57 1.05 -8.05 -34.57
N GLY A 58 1.04 -8.59 -33.35
CA GLY A 58 1.36 -9.99 -33.08
C GLY A 58 2.84 -10.30 -32.93
N THR A 59 3.70 -9.30 -32.80
CA THR A 59 5.16 -9.46 -32.75
C THR A 59 5.71 -8.89 -31.43
N ALA A 60 6.46 -9.67 -30.67
CA ALA A 60 7.22 -9.20 -29.53
C ALA A 60 8.54 -8.57 -30.00
N ALA A 61 8.80 -7.33 -29.59
CA ALA A 61 10.05 -6.61 -29.80
C ALA A 61 10.40 -5.78 -28.58
N LEU A 62 11.69 -5.63 -28.28
CA LEU A 62 12.21 -4.78 -27.21
C LEU A 62 12.84 -3.53 -27.81
N LEU A 63 12.45 -2.36 -27.30
CA LEU A 63 13.09 -1.09 -27.63
C LEU A 63 14.30 -0.87 -26.75
N HIS A 64 14.13 -1.02 -25.42
CA HIS A 64 15.20 -0.92 -24.44
C HIS A 64 15.01 -1.99 -23.36
N ALA A 65 16.12 -2.61 -22.93
CA ALA A 65 16.13 -3.47 -21.76
C ALA A 65 17.52 -3.48 -21.12
N SER A 66 17.58 -3.38 -19.79
CA SER A 66 18.83 -3.56 -19.06
C SER A 66 18.55 -4.30 -17.75
N GLY A 67 19.54 -5.05 -17.29
CA GLY A 67 19.41 -5.85 -16.08
C GLY A 67 20.53 -6.82 -15.85
N ILE A 68 20.31 -7.74 -14.94
CA ILE A 68 21.26 -8.81 -14.57
C ILE A 68 20.49 -10.13 -14.55
N PHE A 69 21.00 -11.14 -15.26
CA PHE A 69 20.48 -12.50 -15.20
C PHE A 69 20.76 -13.17 -13.84
N PRO A 70 20.05 -14.23 -13.45
CA PRO A 70 20.21 -14.89 -12.15
C PRO A 70 21.62 -15.40 -11.85
N ASP A 71 22.47 -15.61 -12.84
CA ASP A 71 23.87 -16.01 -12.70
C ASP A 71 24.86 -14.86 -12.59
N GLY A 72 24.39 -13.62 -12.69
CA GLY A 72 25.20 -12.40 -12.61
C GLY A 72 25.60 -11.81 -13.97
N LEU A 73 25.13 -12.36 -15.10
CA LEU A 73 25.39 -11.77 -16.42
C LEU A 73 24.60 -10.47 -16.59
N ALA A 74 25.31 -9.35 -16.63
CA ALA A 74 24.70 -8.06 -16.92
C ALA A 74 24.39 -7.90 -18.42
N PHE A 75 23.35 -7.13 -18.75
CA PHE A 75 22.99 -6.80 -20.13
C PHE A 75 22.41 -5.38 -20.22
N GLU A 76 22.63 -4.75 -21.37
CA GLU A 76 22.08 -3.41 -21.67
C GLU A 76 21.84 -3.29 -23.19
N MET A 77 20.62 -3.18 -23.59
CA MET A 77 20.16 -3.11 -24.99
C MET A 77 19.47 -1.78 -25.26
N PRO A 78 19.65 -1.18 -26.43
CA PRO A 78 20.49 -1.63 -27.54
C PRO A 78 21.92 -1.10 -27.50
N ASN A 79 22.33 -0.34 -26.48
CA ASN A 79 23.58 0.42 -26.47
C ASN A 79 24.83 -0.47 -26.41
N SER A 80 24.85 -1.46 -25.52
CA SER A 80 26.00 -2.37 -25.30
C SER A 80 25.78 -3.73 -25.99
N ASP A 81 24.58 -4.25 -25.88
CA ASP A 81 24.15 -5.52 -26.46
C ASP A 81 23.09 -5.26 -27.53
N PRO A 82 23.03 -6.00 -28.62
CA PRO A 82 21.95 -5.86 -29.61
C PRO A 82 20.63 -6.33 -29.02
N SER A 83 19.54 -5.70 -29.46
CA SER A 83 18.20 -6.19 -29.09
C SER A 83 18.00 -7.61 -29.62
N PRO A 84 17.30 -8.48 -28.90
CA PRO A 84 16.99 -9.83 -29.35
C PRO A 84 16.14 -9.77 -30.63
N PRO A 85 16.22 -10.80 -31.49
CA PRO A 85 15.39 -10.89 -32.68
C PRO A 85 13.91 -10.77 -32.31
N MET A 86 13.15 -10.00 -33.11
CA MET A 86 11.70 -9.90 -32.97
C MET A 86 11.06 -11.29 -33.05
N ARG A 87 10.01 -11.52 -32.26
CA ARG A 87 9.35 -12.82 -32.19
C ARG A 87 7.88 -12.72 -32.60
N ASN A 88 7.47 -13.49 -33.61
CA ASN A 88 6.07 -13.65 -33.97
C ASN A 88 5.37 -14.49 -32.87
N LEU A 89 4.36 -13.94 -32.23
CA LEU A 89 3.61 -14.59 -31.17
C LEU A 89 2.26 -15.18 -31.61
N VAL A 90 1.81 -14.82 -32.83
CA VAL A 90 0.47 -15.24 -33.31
C VAL A 90 0.33 -16.77 -33.36
N GLU A 91 1.38 -17.46 -33.84
CA GLU A 91 1.40 -18.92 -33.91
C GLU A 91 1.75 -19.60 -32.57
N LEU A 92 2.39 -18.84 -31.66
CA LEU A 92 2.84 -19.35 -30.36
C LEU A 92 1.81 -19.16 -29.26
N PHE A 93 0.72 -18.43 -29.54
CA PHE A 93 -0.34 -18.18 -28.56
C PHE A 93 -1.58 -19.01 -28.91
N PRO A 94 -1.78 -20.21 -28.28
CA PRO A 94 -2.95 -21.03 -28.54
C PRO A 94 -4.25 -20.29 -28.27
N ALA A 95 -5.30 -20.60 -29.02
CA ALA A 95 -6.61 -19.97 -28.83
C ALA A 95 -7.28 -20.33 -27.49
N THR A 96 -6.83 -21.42 -26.87
CA THR A 96 -7.31 -21.90 -25.56
C THR A 96 -6.69 -21.18 -24.37
N ASP A 97 -5.54 -20.54 -24.59
CA ASP A 97 -4.79 -19.93 -23.50
C ASP A 97 -5.22 -18.46 -23.30
N VAL A 98 -5.35 -18.06 -22.06
CA VAL A 98 -5.73 -16.70 -21.67
C VAL A 98 -4.50 -15.79 -21.59
N VAL A 99 -3.35 -16.37 -21.19
CA VAL A 99 -2.10 -15.64 -20.94
C VAL A 99 -0.96 -16.37 -21.64
N LEU A 100 -0.09 -15.62 -22.30
CA LEU A 100 1.17 -16.11 -22.86
C LEU A 100 2.33 -15.42 -22.12
N PRO A 101 3.04 -16.11 -21.20
CA PRO A 101 4.22 -15.55 -20.55
C PRO A 101 5.37 -15.41 -21.54
N LEU A 102 6.02 -14.24 -21.53
CA LEU A 102 7.18 -13.91 -22.35
C LEU A 102 8.42 -13.72 -21.48
N TYR A 103 9.51 -14.34 -21.90
CA TYR A 103 10.77 -14.36 -21.17
C TYR A 103 11.91 -13.80 -22.00
N LEU A 104 12.83 -13.08 -21.34
CA LEU A 104 14.15 -12.79 -21.85
C LEU A 104 15.08 -13.91 -21.40
N THR A 105 15.79 -14.54 -22.32
CA THR A 105 16.56 -15.75 -22.03
C THR A 105 17.98 -15.66 -22.54
N VAL A 106 18.90 -16.38 -21.86
CA VAL A 106 20.27 -16.59 -22.28
C VAL A 106 20.67 -18.03 -21.98
N PRO A 107 21.47 -18.72 -22.83
CA PRO A 107 21.97 -20.06 -22.53
C PRO A 107 22.77 -20.09 -21.21
N VAL A 108 22.60 -21.15 -20.43
CA VAL A 108 23.38 -21.39 -19.20
C VAL A 108 24.85 -21.54 -19.54
N ARG A 109 25.74 -21.06 -18.66
CA ARG A 109 27.18 -21.34 -18.76
C ARG A 109 27.42 -22.84 -18.61
N ARG A 110 28.19 -23.42 -19.56
CA ARG A 110 28.49 -24.85 -19.56
C ARG A 110 29.76 -25.17 -18.78
N ASP A 111 29.72 -26.22 -17.98
CA ASP A 111 30.90 -26.67 -17.20
C ASP A 111 32.04 -27.17 -18.07
N ASN A 112 31.75 -27.70 -19.26
CA ASN A 112 32.73 -28.16 -20.26
C ASN A 112 33.44 -27.03 -21.01
N GLY A 113 33.08 -25.76 -20.76
CA GLY A 113 33.75 -24.59 -21.31
C GLY A 113 33.34 -24.20 -22.74
N PHE A 114 32.39 -24.87 -23.38
CA PHE A 114 31.91 -24.51 -24.72
C PHE A 114 30.81 -23.44 -24.60
N ASP A 115 31.22 -22.24 -24.23
CA ASP A 115 30.32 -21.09 -24.06
C ASP A 115 30.32 -20.13 -25.28
N SER A 116 31.36 -20.22 -26.14
CA SER A 116 31.50 -19.35 -27.32
C SER A 116 31.71 -20.20 -28.57
N ASP A 117 31.05 -19.82 -29.67
CA ASP A 117 31.18 -20.50 -30.93
C ASP A 117 31.63 -19.53 -32.03
N LEU A 118 32.70 -19.89 -32.73
CA LEU A 118 33.23 -19.17 -33.88
C LEU A 118 32.39 -19.37 -35.16
N SER A 119 31.57 -20.41 -35.19
CA SER A 119 30.74 -20.77 -36.38
C SER A 119 29.33 -20.15 -36.34
N ALA A 120 29.03 -19.30 -35.38
CA ALA A 120 27.71 -18.70 -35.16
C ALA A 120 26.57 -19.74 -35.02
N ALA A 121 26.89 -20.94 -34.50
CA ALA A 121 25.90 -21.98 -34.25
C ALA A 121 24.93 -21.58 -33.14
N ASN A 122 23.65 -21.89 -33.34
CA ASN A 122 22.61 -21.65 -32.38
C ASN A 122 22.79 -22.52 -31.12
N GLY A 123 22.75 -21.92 -29.93
CA GLY A 123 22.73 -22.64 -28.65
C GLY A 123 23.92 -22.42 -27.73
N VAL A 124 24.90 -21.58 -28.11
CA VAL A 124 25.97 -21.13 -27.22
C VAL A 124 25.63 -19.80 -26.52
N ARG A 125 26.27 -19.55 -25.41
CA ARG A 125 26.04 -18.33 -24.60
C ARG A 125 26.54 -17.06 -25.29
N PHE A 126 27.65 -17.15 -26.00
CA PHE A 126 28.24 -16.04 -26.73
C PHE A 126 28.42 -16.41 -28.21
N ALA A 127 27.75 -15.66 -29.09
CA ALA A 127 27.93 -15.76 -30.53
C ALA A 127 29.11 -14.87 -30.99
N ARG A 128 29.87 -15.33 -31.99
CA ARG A 128 30.96 -14.53 -32.54
C ARG A 128 30.44 -13.29 -33.24
N MET A 129 31.02 -12.13 -32.92
CA MET A 129 30.83 -10.86 -33.60
C MET A 129 32.20 -10.25 -33.91
N GLN A 130 32.47 -9.96 -35.17
CA GLN A 130 33.69 -9.23 -35.55
C GLN A 130 33.47 -7.73 -35.41
N ARG A 131 34.43 -7.06 -34.79
CA ARG A 131 34.43 -5.60 -34.65
C ARG A 131 35.85 -5.06 -34.86
N THR A 132 35.95 -4.03 -35.69
CA THR A 132 37.20 -3.28 -35.88
C THR A 132 37.38 -2.33 -34.69
N LEU A 133 38.44 -2.52 -33.94
CA LEU A 133 38.81 -1.68 -32.80
C LEU A 133 40.13 -0.97 -33.06
N ARG A 134 40.23 0.26 -32.58
CA ARG A 134 41.45 1.07 -32.64
C ARG A 134 42.32 0.83 -31.41
N ASP A 135 43.65 0.92 -31.62
CA ASP A 135 44.59 0.93 -30.51
C ASP A 135 44.39 2.20 -29.68
N GLU A 136 44.10 2.01 -28.36
CA GLU A 136 43.84 3.12 -27.46
C GLU A 136 45.07 3.98 -27.16
N THR A 137 46.29 3.46 -27.43
CA THR A 137 47.51 4.19 -27.17
C THR A 137 47.88 5.18 -28.26
N ASN A 138 47.52 4.87 -29.51
CA ASN A 138 47.83 5.72 -30.65
C ASN A 138 46.60 6.24 -31.42
N GLY A 139 45.42 5.60 -31.24
CA GLY A 139 44.15 5.98 -31.86
C GLY A 139 44.04 5.73 -33.35
N ILE A 140 45.04 5.12 -33.96
CA ILE A 140 45.20 5.01 -35.44
C ILE A 140 45.14 3.55 -35.89
N ASP A 141 45.89 2.65 -35.22
CA ASP A 141 45.98 1.25 -35.66
C ASP A 141 44.65 0.52 -35.40
N GLU A 142 44.08 0.02 -36.52
CA GLU A 142 42.81 -0.73 -36.47
C GLU A 142 43.08 -2.23 -36.61
N ARG A 143 42.34 -3.01 -35.78
CA ARG A 143 42.35 -4.48 -35.88
C ARG A 143 40.95 -5.05 -35.77
N GLU A 144 40.70 -6.08 -36.55
CA GLU A 144 39.50 -6.90 -36.39
C GLU A 144 39.67 -7.81 -35.16
N ILE A 145 38.75 -7.66 -34.23
CA ILE A 145 38.72 -8.48 -32.99
C ILE A 145 37.39 -9.25 -32.99
N ASP A 146 37.49 -10.53 -32.66
CA ASP A 146 36.35 -11.39 -32.41
C ASP A 146 35.84 -11.17 -30.99
N LEU A 147 34.62 -10.64 -30.88
CA LEU A 147 33.94 -10.43 -29.60
C LEU A 147 32.85 -11.49 -29.41
N GLY A 148 32.61 -11.87 -28.15
CA GLY A 148 31.50 -12.73 -27.77
C GLY A 148 30.24 -11.90 -27.51
N GLN A 149 29.34 -11.87 -28.47
CA GLN A 149 28.02 -11.24 -28.32
C GLN A 149 27.10 -12.15 -27.50
N LYS A 150 26.47 -11.64 -26.47
CA LYS A 150 25.50 -12.39 -25.67
C LYS A 150 24.33 -12.86 -26.52
N ASN A 151 24.01 -14.15 -26.45
CA ASN A 151 22.93 -14.77 -27.22
C ASN A 151 21.59 -14.65 -26.47
N ILE A 152 21.12 -13.43 -26.35
CA ILE A 152 19.89 -13.13 -25.67
C ILE A 152 18.70 -13.29 -26.61
N ARG A 153 17.62 -13.95 -26.18
CA ARG A 153 16.44 -14.26 -26.99
C ARG A 153 15.16 -14.00 -26.25
N LEU A 154 14.08 -13.81 -27.02
CA LEU A 154 12.70 -13.83 -26.52
C LEU A 154 12.16 -15.26 -26.68
N MET A 155 11.66 -15.85 -25.59
CA MET A 155 11.05 -17.17 -25.57
C MET A 155 9.72 -17.14 -24.80
N THR A 156 8.85 -18.08 -25.18
CA THR A 156 7.62 -18.37 -24.41
C THR A 156 7.89 -19.46 -23.38
N GLU A 157 6.99 -19.65 -22.44
CA GLU A 157 7.14 -20.67 -21.38
C GLU A 157 7.34 -22.08 -21.93
N ALA A 158 6.63 -22.44 -23.02
CA ALA A 158 6.72 -23.74 -23.67
C ALA A 158 8.09 -24.05 -24.27
N GLU A 159 8.92 -23.02 -24.52
CA GLU A 159 10.26 -23.14 -25.11
C GLU A 159 11.36 -23.18 -24.04
N LEU A 160 11.02 -22.95 -22.78
CA LEU A 160 12.02 -22.94 -21.70
C LEU A 160 12.53 -24.36 -21.43
N THR A 161 13.83 -24.50 -21.35
CA THR A 161 14.53 -25.73 -21.01
C THR A 161 15.49 -25.49 -19.83
N ALA A 162 16.03 -26.57 -19.24
CA ALA A 162 17.04 -26.46 -18.19
C ALA A 162 18.36 -25.80 -18.65
N ASP A 163 18.57 -25.70 -19.96
CA ASP A 163 19.77 -25.14 -20.57
C ASP A 163 19.71 -23.61 -20.78
N VAL A 164 18.63 -22.96 -20.33
CA VAL A 164 18.49 -21.51 -20.46
C VAL A 164 18.17 -20.86 -19.11
N LEU A 165 18.77 -19.71 -18.86
CA LEU A 165 18.35 -18.79 -17.80
C LEU A 165 17.27 -17.86 -18.36
N SER A 166 16.29 -17.57 -17.54
CA SER A 166 15.14 -16.74 -17.97
C SER A 166 14.80 -15.68 -16.94
N ILE A 167 14.35 -14.52 -17.44
CA ILE A 167 13.70 -13.45 -16.70
C ILE A 167 12.33 -13.25 -17.34
N PRO A 168 11.21 -13.43 -16.61
CA PRO A 168 9.88 -13.10 -17.12
C PRO A 168 9.78 -11.59 -17.32
N ILE A 169 9.39 -11.15 -18.52
CA ILE A 169 9.34 -9.72 -18.88
C ILE A 169 7.94 -9.20 -19.13
N ALA A 170 7.00 -10.06 -19.54
CA ALA A 170 5.61 -9.69 -19.78
C ALA A 170 4.69 -10.91 -19.72
N HIS A 171 3.44 -10.67 -19.39
CA HIS A 171 2.32 -11.53 -19.73
C HIS A 171 1.59 -10.91 -20.92
N VAL A 172 1.41 -11.67 -21.98
CA VAL A 172 0.70 -11.24 -23.19
C VAL A 172 -0.72 -11.76 -23.13
N LEU A 173 -1.69 -10.88 -23.37
CA LEU A 173 -3.12 -11.16 -23.37
C LEU A 173 -3.71 -10.87 -24.75
N ARG A 174 -4.92 -11.36 -25.02
CA ARG A 174 -5.74 -10.90 -26.14
C ARG A 174 -6.74 -9.85 -25.67
N ASP A 175 -6.75 -8.69 -26.29
CA ASP A 175 -7.79 -7.70 -26.01
C ASP A 175 -9.15 -8.14 -26.59
N GLY A 176 -10.23 -7.40 -26.26
CA GLY A 176 -11.56 -7.69 -26.77
C GLY A 176 -11.71 -7.62 -28.31
N ARG A 177 -10.65 -7.19 -29.03
CA ARG A 177 -10.59 -7.12 -30.48
C ARG A 177 -9.68 -8.19 -31.11
N GLY A 178 -9.06 -9.01 -30.26
CA GLY A 178 -8.15 -10.07 -30.68
C GLY A 178 -6.70 -9.62 -30.90
N ASN A 179 -6.35 -8.35 -30.62
CA ASN A 179 -4.96 -7.90 -30.67
C ASN A 179 -4.18 -8.39 -29.46
N LEU A 180 -2.87 -8.58 -29.61
CA LEU A 180 -1.99 -8.93 -28.50
C LEU A 180 -1.60 -7.66 -27.74
N VAL A 181 -1.73 -7.70 -26.42
CA VAL A 181 -1.39 -6.60 -25.49
C VAL A 181 -0.63 -7.15 -24.29
N CYS A 182 0.22 -6.34 -23.67
CA CYS A 182 0.82 -6.69 -22.41
C CYS A 182 -0.19 -6.54 -21.28
N ASP A 183 -0.17 -7.46 -20.32
CA ASP A 183 -0.93 -7.37 -19.07
C ASP A 183 -0.40 -6.20 -18.23
N GLU A 184 -1.24 -5.20 -18.02
CA GLU A 184 -0.90 -4.03 -17.21
C GLU A 184 -0.74 -4.34 -15.72
N GLU A 185 -1.21 -5.49 -15.25
CA GLU A 185 -1.07 -5.93 -13.86
C GLU A 185 0.20 -6.74 -13.61
N PHE A 186 0.92 -7.12 -14.66
CA PHE A 186 2.13 -7.90 -14.52
C PHE A 186 3.27 -7.05 -13.93
N ILE A 187 3.93 -7.60 -12.88
CA ILE A 187 5.12 -7.01 -12.25
C ILE A 187 6.29 -7.98 -12.49
N PRO A 188 7.26 -7.60 -13.32
CA PRO A 188 8.43 -8.44 -13.56
C PRO A 188 9.41 -8.41 -12.37
N PRO A 189 10.31 -9.42 -12.23
CA PRO A 189 11.47 -9.33 -11.36
C PRO A 189 12.31 -8.12 -11.73
N CYS A 190 12.56 -7.22 -10.81
CA CYS A 190 13.34 -6.03 -11.08
C CYS A 190 14.27 -5.67 -9.93
N LEU A 191 15.42 -5.07 -10.27
CA LEU A 191 16.40 -4.55 -9.33
C LEU A 191 16.03 -3.15 -8.82
N ARG A 192 15.18 -2.45 -9.56
CA ARG A 192 14.66 -1.13 -9.20
C ARG A 192 13.19 -1.03 -9.50
N ILE A 193 12.43 -0.42 -8.60
CA ILE A 193 10.98 -0.23 -8.78
C ILE A 193 10.64 0.56 -10.05
N SER A 194 11.55 1.41 -10.52
CA SER A 194 11.36 2.18 -11.77
C SER A 194 11.29 1.32 -13.04
N ALA A 195 11.73 0.07 -12.97
CA ALA A 195 11.61 -0.87 -14.10
C ALA A 195 10.18 -1.40 -14.30
N SER A 196 9.29 -1.21 -13.31
CA SER A 196 7.88 -1.60 -13.37
C SER A 196 6.97 -0.40 -13.11
N GLU A 197 6.34 0.12 -14.15
CA GLU A 197 5.36 1.20 -14.00
C GLU A 197 4.14 0.75 -13.18
N THR A 198 3.72 -0.49 -13.36
CA THR A 198 2.64 -1.12 -12.59
C THR A 198 2.91 -1.05 -11.08
N LEU A 199 4.11 -1.46 -10.64
CA LEU A 199 4.51 -1.40 -9.24
C LEU A 199 4.55 0.04 -8.73
N MET A 200 5.13 0.95 -9.52
CA MET A 200 5.20 2.38 -9.18
C MET A 200 3.81 2.99 -8.99
N LEU A 201 2.87 2.69 -9.88
CA LEU A 201 1.49 3.19 -9.81
C LEU A 201 0.73 2.57 -8.62
N LEU A 202 0.89 1.28 -8.37
CA LEU A 202 0.29 0.59 -7.22
C LEU A 202 0.69 1.27 -5.91
N VAL A 203 1.99 1.47 -5.70
CA VAL A 203 2.51 2.08 -4.46
C VAL A 203 2.06 3.53 -4.31
N LYS A 204 2.08 4.34 -5.39
CA LYS A 204 1.58 5.71 -5.37
C LYS A 204 0.11 5.78 -4.96
N ARG A 205 -0.75 4.94 -5.56
CA ARG A 205 -2.18 4.87 -5.21
C ARG A 205 -2.41 4.48 -3.74
N LEU A 206 -1.57 3.58 -3.19
CA LEU A 206 -1.64 3.22 -1.77
C LEU A 206 -1.22 4.38 -0.86
N ILE A 207 -0.16 5.10 -1.21
CA ILE A 207 0.28 6.30 -0.46
C ILE A 207 -0.82 7.35 -0.44
N ASP A 208 -1.45 7.62 -1.59
CA ASP A 208 -2.53 8.60 -1.72
C ASP A 208 -3.74 8.17 -0.85
N ALA A 209 -4.18 6.91 -0.95
CA ALA A 209 -5.28 6.37 -0.16
C ALA A 209 -4.99 6.44 1.36
N ALA A 210 -3.77 6.09 1.78
CA ALA A 210 -3.35 6.20 3.18
C ALA A 210 -3.33 7.67 3.66
N GLY A 211 -2.87 8.60 2.81
CA GLY A 211 -2.86 10.03 3.09
C GLY A 211 -4.27 10.62 3.24
N GLU A 212 -5.20 10.30 2.35
CA GLU A 212 -6.61 10.72 2.41
C GLU A 212 -7.29 10.19 3.68
N LYS A 213 -7.08 8.91 3.99
CA LYS A 213 -7.63 8.31 5.21
C LYS A 213 -7.04 8.96 6.46
N SER A 214 -5.74 9.18 6.51
CA SER A 214 -5.06 9.88 7.60
C SER A 214 -5.66 11.28 7.83
N ALA A 215 -5.83 12.07 6.76
CA ALA A 215 -6.41 13.40 6.84
C ALA A 215 -7.87 13.36 7.35
N THR A 216 -8.63 12.35 6.98
CA THR A 216 -10.02 12.15 7.41
C THR A 216 -10.11 11.82 8.89
N VAL A 217 -9.32 10.85 9.37
CA VAL A 217 -9.26 10.46 10.78
C VAL A 217 -8.73 11.61 11.65
N ALA A 218 -7.70 12.34 11.19
CA ALA A 218 -7.16 13.49 11.92
C ALA A 218 -8.19 14.64 12.04
N ARG A 219 -9.02 14.88 11.01
CA ARG A 219 -10.12 15.87 11.09
C ARG A 219 -11.18 15.46 12.11
N SER A 220 -11.55 14.19 12.13
CA SER A 220 -12.52 13.65 13.10
C SER A 220 -11.99 13.77 14.53
N ALA A 221 -10.72 13.41 14.77
CA ALA A 221 -10.07 13.56 16.07
C ALA A 221 -9.98 15.02 16.54
N ARG A 222 -9.73 15.98 15.64
CA ARG A 222 -9.69 17.42 15.98
C ARG A 222 -11.08 17.99 16.31
N ARG A 223 -12.14 17.51 15.67
CA ARG A 223 -13.52 17.91 15.98
C ARG A 223 -14.00 17.40 17.33
N ALA A 224 -13.49 16.23 17.77
CA ALA A 224 -13.78 15.66 19.09
C ALA A 224 -13.05 16.36 20.26
N GLY A 225 -12.29 17.44 20.01
CA GLY A 225 -11.55 18.21 21.00
C GLY A 225 -10.11 17.71 21.22
N ARG A 226 -9.17 18.65 21.47
CA ARG A 226 -7.71 18.44 21.54
C ARG A 226 -7.28 17.19 22.30
N PHE A 227 -6.19 16.56 21.81
CA PHE A 227 -5.44 15.48 22.48
C PHE A 227 -4.86 15.91 23.84
N GLU A 228 -5.69 16.01 24.88
CA GLU A 228 -5.25 16.24 26.26
C GLU A 228 -5.60 15.05 27.14
N ALA A 229 -4.84 14.84 28.21
CA ALA A 229 -4.90 13.66 29.08
C ALA A 229 -6.33 13.39 29.62
N GLY A 230 -6.89 12.23 29.21
CA GLY A 230 -8.25 11.80 29.57
C GLY A 230 -8.97 11.09 28.41
N THR A 231 -8.23 10.59 27.44
CA THR A 231 -8.71 9.98 26.20
C THR A 231 -9.53 8.70 26.45
N GLY A 232 -10.75 8.65 25.89
CA GLY A 232 -11.54 7.41 25.82
C GLY A 232 -10.86 6.35 24.94
N ALA A 233 -11.24 5.08 25.09
CA ALA A 233 -10.67 3.94 24.36
C ALA A 233 -10.67 4.14 22.84
N LEU A 234 -11.60 4.94 22.32
CA LEU A 234 -11.77 5.24 20.90
C LEU A 234 -10.72 6.21 20.36
N ASP A 235 -10.34 7.20 21.15
CA ASP A 235 -9.28 8.13 20.78
C ASP A 235 -7.95 7.40 20.69
N VAL A 236 -7.74 6.39 21.55
CA VAL A 236 -6.57 5.52 21.51
C VAL A 236 -6.51 4.72 20.20
N ALA A 237 -7.62 4.12 19.76
CA ALA A 237 -7.67 3.37 18.51
C ALA A 237 -7.40 4.27 17.29
N ASN A 238 -8.01 5.44 17.22
CA ASN A 238 -7.76 6.43 16.17
C ASN A 238 -6.31 6.92 16.17
N TYR A 239 -5.72 7.11 17.36
CA TYR A 239 -4.33 7.50 17.51
C TYR A 239 -3.38 6.42 16.97
N TRP A 240 -3.58 5.15 17.33
CA TRP A 240 -2.78 4.04 16.82
C TRP A 240 -2.95 3.85 15.31
N PHE A 241 -4.16 4.08 14.78
CA PHE A 241 -4.40 4.03 13.35
C PHE A 241 -3.64 5.13 12.62
N LEU A 242 -3.71 6.37 13.11
CA LEU A 242 -2.92 7.48 12.57
C LEU A 242 -1.42 7.23 12.69
N HIS A 243 -0.96 6.68 13.82
CA HIS A 243 0.44 6.33 14.03
C HIS A 243 0.93 5.31 12.99
N ALA A 244 0.16 4.26 12.72
CA ALA A 244 0.49 3.29 11.68
C ALA A 244 0.63 3.95 10.30
N LEU A 245 -0.32 4.81 9.90
CA LEU A 245 -0.28 5.51 8.62
C LEU A 245 0.87 6.51 8.54
N HIS A 246 1.08 7.32 9.58
CA HIS A 246 2.13 8.35 9.60
C HIS A 246 3.54 7.74 9.60
N ASN A 247 3.74 6.56 10.18
CA ASN A 247 5.01 5.85 10.11
C ASN A 247 5.30 5.26 8.73
N ALA A 248 4.27 4.81 8.00
CA ALA A 248 4.45 4.15 6.72
C ALA A 248 4.57 5.13 5.53
N ILE A 249 3.85 6.26 5.55
CA ILE A 249 3.79 7.19 4.42
C ILE A 249 5.16 7.77 4.07
N PRO A 250 5.95 8.37 4.99
CA PRO A 250 7.22 9.02 4.63
C PRO A 250 8.27 8.06 4.02
N PRO A 251 8.54 6.85 4.57
CA PRO A 251 9.45 5.91 3.94
C PRO A 251 9.00 5.50 2.52
N LEU A 252 7.71 5.18 2.34
CA LEU A 252 7.16 4.81 1.04
C LEU A 252 7.28 5.97 0.03
N GLN A 253 6.99 7.20 0.44
CA GLN A 253 7.17 8.39 -0.40
C GLN A 253 8.62 8.56 -0.82
N HIS A 254 9.58 8.38 0.10
CA HIS A 254 11.00 8.48 -0.20
C HIS A 254 11.44 7.40 -1.21
N LEU A 255 11.07 6.14 -0.99
CA LEU A 255 11.41 5.03 -1.89
C LEU A 255 10.86 5.24 -3.31
N VAL A 256 9.62 5.74 -3.42
CA VAL A 256 9.00 6.07 -4.72
C VAL A 256 9.68 7.28 -5.37
N ALA A 257 10.04 8.32 -4.61
CA ALA A 257 10.66 9.52 -5.13
C ALA A 257 12.07 9.26 -5.68
N THR A 258 12.85 8.44 -4.99
CA THR A 258 14.22 8.07 -5.43
C THR A 258 14.24 7.15 -6.64
N ARG A 259 13.17 6.33 -6.84
CA ARG A 259 13.01 5.39 -7.96
C ARG A 259 14.09 4.29 -8.04
N HIS A 260 15.00 4.21 -7.09
CA HIS A 260 16.14 3.28 -7.07
C HIS A 260 15.96 2.13 -6.07
N ALA A 261 14.89 2.16 -5.27
CA ALA A 261 14.63 1.11 -4.29
C ALA A 261 14.47 -0.26 -4.96
N HIS A 262 14.97 -1.30 -4.30
CA HIS A 262 14.67 -2.68 -4.66
C HIS A 262 13.19 -2.97 -4.34
N PRO A 263 12.46 -3.79 -5.12
CA PRO A 263 11.06 -4.12 -4.82
C PRO A 263 10.85 -4.69 -3.43
N GLU A 264 11.81 -5.46 -2.92
CA GLU A 264 11.74 -6.02 -1.56
C GLU A 264 11.73 -4.94 -0.48
N ASP A 265 12.40 -3.79 -0.69
CA ASP A 265 12.35 -2.68 0.28
C ASP A 265 10.93 -2.12 0.38
N ILE A 266 10.27 -1.96 -0.77
CA ILE A 266 8.84 -1.58 -0.83
C ILE A 266 7.96 -2.64 -0.17
N PHE A 267 8.21 -3.92 -0.46
CA PHE A 267 7.46 -5.02 0.14
C PHE A 267 7.55 -5.02 1.66
N ILE A 268 8.74 -4.79 2.22
CA ILE A 268 8.96 -4.72 3.68
C ILE A 268 8.14 -3.58 4.29
N GLU A 269 8.16 -2.39 3.70
CA GLU A 269 7.40 -1.24 4.23
C GLU A 269 5.88 -1.45 4.09
N LEU A 270 5.40 -2.01 2.98
CA LEU A 270 4.00 -2.36 2.81
C LEU A 270 3.56 -3.46 3.77
N SER A 271 4.39 -4.49 4.01
CA SER A 271 4.11 -5.57 4.96
C SER A 271 4.06 -5.06 6.39
N ARG A 272 4.94 -4.10 6.75
CA ARG A 272 4.91 -3.42 8.06
C ARG A 272 3.62 -2.66 8.26
N LEU A 273 3.16 -1.91 7.25
CA LEU A 273 1.86 -1.23 7.28
C LEU A 273 0.72 -2.23 7.39
N ALA A 274 0.70 -3.26 6.54
CA ALA A 274 -0.34 -4.30 6.54
C ALA A 274 -0.45 -5.00 7.89
N GLY A 275 0.69 -5.36 8.50
CA GLY A 275 0.76 -5.96 9.83
C GLY A 275 0.23 -5.04 10.93
N ALA A 276 0.60 -3.75 10.90
CA ALA A 276 0.08 -2.76 11.84
C ALA A 276 -1.45 -2.59 11.71
N LEU A 277 -1.98 -2.64 10.49
CA LEU A 277 -3.41 -2.53 10.23
C LEU A 277 -4.21 -3.76 10.70
N CYS A 278 -3.62 -4.95 10.82
CA CYS A 278 -4.27 -6.13 11.40
C CYS A 278 -4.77 -5.88 12.84
N THR A 279 -4.15 -4.95 13.57
CA THR A 279 -4.57 -4.57 14.94
C THR A 279 -6.01 -4.06 14.99
N PHE A 280 -6.56 -3.57 13.89
CA PHE A 280 -7.89 -2.96 13.81
C PHE A 280 -8.99 -3.92 13.31
N SER A 281 -8.67 -5.19 13.10
CA SER A 281 -9.61 -6.21 12.65
C SER A 281 -9.36 -7.53 13.36
N VAL A 282 -10.35 -8.01 14.12
CA VAL A 282 -10.25 -9.26 14.89
C VAL A 282 -10.03 -10.49 13.98
N GLU A 283 -10.50 -10.43 12.74
CA GLU A 283 -10.37 -11.52 11.77
C GLU A 283 -9.03 -11.54 11.03
N SER A 284 -8.20 -10.51 11.19
CA SER A 284 -6.94 -10.36 10.45
C SER A 284 -5.76 -10.86 11.28
N ASP A 285 -5.00 -11.80 10.70
CA ASP A 285 -3.79 -12.34 11.31
C ASP A 285 -2.58 -11.96 10.45
N PRO A 286 -1.56 -11.27 11.00
CA PRO A 286 -0.37 -10.88 10.26
C PRO A 286 0.42 -12.06 9.70
N ARG A 287 0.24 -13.28 10.23
CA ARG A 287 0.85 -14.49 9.69
C ARG A 287 0.29 -14.91 8.33
N ASN A 288 -0.89 -14.41 7.96
CA ASN A 288 -1.54 -14.70 6.69
C ASN A 288 -1.18 -13.68 5.58
N LEU A 289 -0.31 -12.71 5.88
CA LEU A 289 0.18 -11.79 4.86
C LEU A 289 1.04 -12.55 3.82
N PRO A 290 1.00 -12.12 2.53
CA PRO A 290 1.74 -12.78 1.48
C PRO A 290 3.25 -12.73 1.73
N ALA A 291 3.95 -13.79 1.33
CA ALA A 291 5.41 -13.82 1.30
C ALA A 291 5.93 -13.21 0.00
N TYR A 292 7.13 -12.61 0.06
CA TYR A 292 7.80 -12.08 -1.13
C TYR A 292 8.42 -13.22 -1.95
N ASP A 293 8.15 -13.21 -3.23
CA ASP A 293 8.83 -14.04 -4.23
C ASP A 293 9.38 -13.12 -5.32
N HIS A 294 10.71 -13.04 -5.40
CA HIS A 294 11.36 -12.17 -6.38
C HIS A 294 11.14 -12.61 -7.83
N ARG A 295 10.96 -13.91 -8.07
CA ARG A 295 10.67 -14.46 -9.40
C ARG A 295 9.28 -14.09 -9.89
N ASN A 296 8.33 -13.92 -8.97
CA ASN A 296 6.95 -13.56 -9.27
C ASN A 296 6.40 -12.61 -8.20
N PRO A 297 6.85 -11.33 -8.16
CA PRO A 297 6.49 -10.40 -7.10
C PRO A 297 5.04 -9.91 -7.16
N GLY A 298 4.38 -10.01 -8.32
CA GLY A 298 3.03 -9.52 -8.55
C GLY A 298 1.98 -9.98 -7.53
N PRO A 299 1.82 -11.28 -7.25
CA PRO A 299 0.86 -11.77 -6.27
C PRO A 299 1.07 -11.21 -4.86
N ALA A 300 2.32 -11.04 -4.42
CA ALA A 300 2.64 -10.48 -3.11
C ALA A 300 2.19 -9.02 -3.00
N PHE A 301 2.51 -8.19 -4.00
CA PHE A 301 2.09 -6.78 -4.01
C PHE A 301 0.59 -6.61 -4.14
N ARG A 302 -0.10 -7.39 -4.99
CA ARG A 302 -1.57 -7.36 -5.09
C ARG A 302 -2.24 -7.80 -3.80
N GLY A 303 -1.71 -8.83 -3.14
CA GLY A 303 -2.22 -9.28 -1.85
C GLY A 303 -2.10 -8.23 -0.75
N LEU A 304 -0.96 -7.52 -0.68
CA LEU A 304 -0.76 -6.40 0.24
C LEU A 304 -1.66 -5.21 -0.10
N ASP A 305 -1.79 -4.85 -1.39
CA ASP A 305 -2.69 -3.76 -1.84
C ASP A 305 -4.14 -4.04 -1.42
N ALA A 306 -4.65 -5.23 -1.70
CA ALA A 306 -6.01 -5.62 -1.33
C ALA A 306 -6.22 -5.60 0.20
N HIS A 307 -5.25 -6.14 0.97
CA HIS A 307 -5.30 -6.14 2.42
C HIS A 307 -5.30 -4.73 2.99
N ILE A 308 -4.37 -3.87 2.56
CA ILE A 308 -4.26 -2.49 3.05
C ILE A 308 -5.52 -1.71 2.71
N ARG A 309 -6.03 -1.77 1.47
CA ARG A 309 -7.27 -1.09 1.07
C ARG A 309 -8.46 -1.52 1.92
N LYS A 310 -8.65 -2.83 2.09
CA LYS A 310 -9.71 -3.37 2.96
C LYS A 310 -9.66 -2.76 4.36
N HIS A 311 -8.46 -2.63 4.94
CA HIS A 311 -8.30 -2.07 6.29
C HIS A 311 -8.40 -0.55 6.34
N LEU A 312 -8.05 0.17 5.26
CA LEU A 312 -8.28 1.61 5.17
C LEU A 312 -9.78 1.94 5.11
N GLU A 313 -10.64 1.04 4.63
CA GLU A 313 -12.10 1.21 4.64
C GLU A 313 -12.71 1.02 6.03
N ILE A 314 -12.01 0.36 6.96
CA ILE A 314 -12.50 0.18 8.31
C ILE A 314 -12.74 1.55 8.94
N VAL A 315 -14.02 1.83 9.20
CA VAL A 315 -14.42 2.95 10.05
C VAL A 315 -14.22 2.46 11.49
N VAL A 316 -13.28 3.02 12.23
CA VAL A 316 -13.21 2.80 13.68
C VAL A 316 -14.51 3.36 14.26
N PRO A 317 -15.46 2.51 14.71
CA PRO A 317 -16.77 2.99 15.08
C PRO A 317 -16.64 3.87 16.32
N SER A 318 -17.08 5.11 16.24
CA SER A 318 -17.26 5.97 17.41
C SER A 318 -18.41 5.39 18.24
N ASN A 319 -18.11 4.94 19.45
CA ASN A 319 -19.15 4.54 20.41
C ASN A 319 -19.86 5.74 21.03
N THR A 320 -19.39 6.96 20.74
CA THR A 320 -19.98 8.20 21.23
C THR A 320 -20.41 9.06 20.07
N ILE A 321 -21.63 9.55 20.11
CA ILE A 321 -22.24 10.42 19.11
C ILE A 321 -22.75 11.67 19.84
N THR A 322 -22.15 12.82 19.60
CA THR A 322 -22.62 14.09 20.13
C THR A 322 -23.62 14.71 19.17
N LEU A 323 -24.81 15.05 19.68
CA LEU A 323 -25.86 15.65 18.88
C LEU A 323 -25.63 17.16 18.72
N ASN A 324 -25.72 17.65 17.48
CA ASN A 324 -25.53 19.06 17.16
C ASN A 324 -26.83 19.83 17.33
N PHE A 325 -26.93 20.62 18.42
CA PHE A 325 -28.09 21.43 18.72
C PHE A 325 -28.05 22.80 18.02
N ALA A 326 -29.16 23.18 17.42
CA ALA A 326 -29.39 24.52 16.90
C ALA A 326 -30.54 25.20 17.69
N PRO A 327 -30.47 26.50 18.00
CA PRO A 327 -31.55 27.22 18.62
C PRO A 327 -32.76 27.30 17.68
N THR A 328 -33.94 26.98 18.18
CA THR A 328 -35.20 27.02 17.42
C THR A 328 -36.15 28.11 17.93
N GLU A 329 -36.22 28.27 19.24
CA GLU A 329 -37.01 29.29 19.94
C GLU A 329 -36.19 29.80 21.15
N PRO A 330 -36.60 30.92 21.79
CA PRO A 330 -35.95 31.36 23.02
C PRO A 330 -35.88 30.23 24.06
N TYR A 331 -34.68 29.90 24.50
CA TYR A 331 -34.40 28.83 25.49
C TYR A 331 -34.62 27.41 24.99
N ILE A 332 -35.00 27.21 23.71
CA ILE A 332 -35.23 25.88 23.14
C ILE A 332 -34.23 25.61 22.02
N HIS A 333 -33.60 24.46 22.09
CA HIS A 333 -32.63 23.99 21.12
C HIS A 333 -33.10 22.63 20.57
N ALA A 334 -32.83 22.34 19.31
CA ALA A 334 -33.21 21.07 18.71
C ALA A 334 -32.03 20.48 17.91
N ALA A 335 -31.98 19.15 17.88
CA ALA A 335 -31.04 18.37 17.09
C ALA A 335 -31.74 17.21 16.38
N ASP A 336 -31.31 16.88 15.19
CA ASP A 336 -31.76 15.69 14.46
C ASP A 336 -30.92 14.47 14.89
N VAL A 337 -31.58 13.35 15.15
CA VAL A 337 -30.95 12.08 15.46
C VAL A 337 -30.83 11.30 14.16
N THR A 338 -29.71 11.49 13.45
CA THR A 338 -29.48 10.90 12.13
C THR A 338 -28.94 9.47 12.19
N ASP A 339 -28.30 9.10 13.30
CA ASP A 339 -27.71 7.77 13.47
C ASP A 339 -28.67 6.86 14.25
N GLU A 340 -29.14 5.78 13.62
CA GLU A 340 -30.09 4.84 14.22
C GLU A 340 -29.55 4.13 15.45
N ARG A 341 -28.24 4.03 15.61
CA ARG A 341 -27.62 3.43 16.80
C ARG A 341 -27.97 4.18 18.07
N CYS A 342 -28.19 5.50 17.97
CA CYS A 342 -28.63 6.33 19.10
C CYS A 342 -30.00 5.95 19.64
N LEU A 343 -30.86 5.37 18.80
CA LEU A 343 -32.26 5.03 19.12
C LEU A 343 -32.44 3.58 19.57
N ARG A 344 -31.36 2.77 19.58
CA ARG A 344 -31.39 1.36 20.03
C ARG A 344 -30.88 1.24 21.47
N ARG A 345 -29.95 0.32 21.73
CA ARG A 345 -29.25 0.19 23.03
C ARG A 345 -28.18 1.27 23.13
N ALA A 346 -28.53 2.40 23.71
CA ALA A 346 -27.62 3.52 23.86
C ALA A 346 -27.89 4.26 25.17
N ARG A 347 -26.83 4.78 25.77
CA ARG A 347 -26.90 5.62 26.99
C ARG A 347 -26.79 7.07 26.57
N TRP A 348 -27.76 7.87 26.92
CA TRP A 348 -27.81 9.29 26.63
C TRP A 348 -27.29 10.06 27.84
N ILE A 349 -26.31 10.93 27.64
CA ILE A 349 -25.66 11.72 28.70
C ILE A 349 -25.76 13.19 28.34
N PHE A 350 -26.39 13.95 29.22
CA PHE A 350 -26.51 15.39 29.10
C PHE A 350 -25.44 16.07 29.93
N GLY A 351 -24.57 16.86 29.32
CA GLY A 351 -23.57 17.69 29.95
C GLY A 351 -24.03 19.15 29.98
N ILE A 352 -23.81 19.85 31.10
CA ILE A 352 -24.11 21.26 31.24
C ILE A 352 -23.12 21.97 32.14
N ARG A 353 -22.67 23.15 31.75
CA ARG A 353 -21.97 24.12 32.59
C ARG A 353 -22.60 25.50 32.48
N SER A 354 -22.47 26.27 33.52
CA SER A 354 -23.05 27.62 33.61
C SER A 354 -22.23 28.49 34.58
N ALA A 355 -22.46 29.79 34.56
CA ALA A 355 -21.91 30.73 35.52
C ALA A 355 -22.48 30.54 36.95
N LEU A 356 -23.48 29.67 37.14
CA LEU A 356 -23.98 29.25 38.45
C LEU A 356 -23.00 28.32 39.15
N GLY A 357 -22.96 28.36 40.48
CA GLY A 357 -22.18 27.41 41.26
C GLY A 357 -22.67 25.95 41.05
N GLU A 358 -21.75 24.99 41.21
CA GLU A 358 -22.00 23.55 41.04
C GLU A 358 -23.23 23.07 41.81
N SER A 359 -23.38 23.41 43.10
CA SER A 359 -24.49 22.98 43.93
C SER A 359 -25.85 23.44 43.40
N ASP A 360 -25.94 24.66 42.84
CA ASP A 360 -27.17 25.16 42.26
C ASP A 360 -27.48 24.48 40.96
N LEU A 361 -26.47 24.24 40.12
CA LEU A 361 -26.62 23.55 38.85
C LEU A 361 -27.12 22.11 39.05
N LEU A 362 -26.57 21.39 40.02
CA LEU A 362 -26.99 20.04 40.38
C LEU A 362 -28.45 19.99 40.84
N ARG A 363 -28.90 20.99 41.59
CA ARG A 363 -30.27 21.08 42.10
C ARG A 363 -31.28 21.50 41.04
N MET A 364 -30.89 22.45 40.15
CA MET A 364 -31.81 23.08 39.18
C MET A 364 -31.96 22.26 37.90
N THR A 365 -30.90 21.66 37.40
CA THR A 365 -30.90 20.96 36.09
C THR A 365 -31.96 19.87 36.03
N PRO A 366 -32.10 18.92 36.99
CA PRO A 366 -33.12 17.87 36.88
C PRO A 366 -34.57 18.37 36.97
N ARG A 367 -34.77 19.56 37.57
CA ARG A 367 -36.10 20.14 37.75
C ARG A 367 -36.55 21.05 36.64
N LEU A 368 -35.62 21.84 36.08
CA LEU A 368 -35.95 22.94 35.17
C LEU A 368 -35.63 22.63 33.70
N VAL A 369 -34.55 21.88 33.46
CA VAL A 369 -34.20 21.47 32.09
C VAL A 369 -35.19 20.39 31.63
N LYS A 370 -35.67 20.53 30.38
CA LYS A 370 -36.60 19.54 29.80
C LYS A 370 -36.03 18.98 28.52
N VAL A 371 -35.87 17.67 28.49
CA VAL A 371 -35.46 16.90 27.29
C VAL A 371 -36.66 16.10 26.81
N CYS A 372 -37.02 16.25 25.56
CA CYS A 372 -38.10 15.51 24.92
C CYS A 372 -37.95 15.61 23.39
N SER A 373 -38.91 15.19 22.60
CA SER A 373 -38.91 15.52 21.16
C SER A 373 -39.06 17.00 20.93
N SER A 374 -38.45 17.55 19.88
CA SER A 374 -38.46 18.99 19.57
C SER A 374 -39.89 19.57 19.42
N LYS A 375 -40.83 18.73 18.96
CA LYS A 375 -42.25 19.15 18.80
C LYS A 375 -42.99 19.26 20.13
N PHE A 376 -42.63 18.45 21.13
CA PHE A 376 -43.32 18.40 22.44
C PHE A 376 -42.70 19.31 23.50
N VAL A 377 -41.45 19.72 23.37
CA VAL A 377 -40.80 20.60 24.35
C VAL A 377 -41.56 21.87 24.62
N PRO A 378 -42.09 22.65 23.60
CA PRO A 378 -42.88 23.83 23.86
C PRO A 378 -44.17 23.57 24.71
N GLU A 379 -44.85 22.45 24.48
CA GLU A 379 -46.03 22.05 25.24
C GLU A 379 -45.68 21.65 26.68
N LEU A 380 -44.57 20.97 26.89
CA LEU A 380 -44.11 20.66 28.23
C LEU A 380 -43.75 21.92 29.05
N VAL A 381 -43.21 22.94 28.40
CA VAL A 381 -42.91 24.23 29.01
C VAL A 381 -44.19 24.95 29.40
N LYS A 382 -45.15 25.10 28.47
CA LYS A 382 -46.44 25.77 28.66
C LYS A 382 -47.23 25.15 29.80
N ARG A 383 -47.20 23.84 29.96
CA ARG A 383 -47.99 23.08 30.98
C ARG A 383 -47.21 22.74 32.24
N ALA A 384 -45.97 23.21 32.37
CA ALA A 384 -45.09 22.90 33.46
C ALA A 384 -44.88 21.38 33.69
N LEU A 385 -44.99 20.55 32.62
CA LEU A 385 -44.81 19.10 32.68
C LEU A 385 -43.34 18.74 32.71
N PRO A 386 -42.93 17.60 33.32
CA PRO A 386 -41.56 17.12 33.30
C PRO A 386 -41.16 16.61 31.89
N GLY A 387 -39.91 16.75 31.54
CA GLY A 387 -39.29 16.03 30.40
C GLY A 387 -38.80 14.64 30.80
N MET A 388 -37.85 14.10 30.00
CA MET A 388 -37.13 12.88 30.37
C MET A 388 -36.36 13.07 31.67
N THR A 389 -36.28 12.03 32.51
CA THR A 389 -35.59 12.07 33.80
C THR A 389 -34.10 12.29 33.62
N LEU A 390 -33.55 13.27 34.33
CA LEU A 390 -32.12 13.57 34.38
C LEU A 390 -31.57 13.17 35.74
N THR A 391 -30.64 12.19 35.77
CA THR A 391 -30.01 11.71 37.04
C THR A 391 -28.54 12.10 37.03
N HIS A 392 -28.11 12.83 38.06
CA HIS A 392 -26.71 13.29 38.16
C HIS A 392 -25.71 12.11 38.18
N LEU A 393 -24.63 12.26 37.46
CA LEU A 393 -23.49 11.36 37.38
C LEU A 393 -22.27 12.07 38.00
N PRO A 394 -21.85 11.72 39.24
CA PRO A 394 -20.66 12.33 39.87
C PRO A 394 -19.37 12.14 39.07
N VAL A 395 -19.29 11.03 38.31
CA VAL A 395 -18.19 10.71 37.39
C VAL A 395 -18.81 10.37 36.04
N PRO A 396 -18.49 11.09 34.99
CA PRO A 396 -18.97 10.74 33.65
C PRO A 396 -18.43 9.37 33.21
N PRO A 397 -19.15 8.63 32.38
CA PRO A 397 -18.66 7.39 31.81
C PRO A 397 -17.33 7.59 31.09
N THR A 398 -16.44 6.60 31.15
CA THR A 398 -15.09 6.63 30.51
C THR A 398 -15.10 6.92 29.01
N ALA A 399 -16.24 6.72 28.35
CA ALA A 399 -16.45 7.03 26.94
C ALA A 399 -16.66 8.54 26.68
N ILE A 400 -16.94 9.33 27.73
CA ILE A 400 -17.13 10.79 27.62
C ILE A 400 -15.95 11.48 28.30
N ARG A 401 -15.39 12.45 27.60
CA ARG A 401 -14.34 13.29 28.15
C ARG A 401 -14.95 14.21 29.21
N ALA A 402 -14.46 14.11 30.44
CA ALA A 402 -14.82 15.06 31.50
C ALA A 402 -14.23 16.44 31.15
N GLU A 403 -15.09 17.46 31.05
CA GLU A 403 -14.67 18.86 30.95
C GLU A 403 -14.70 19.55 32.32
N ALA A 404 -13.78 20.50 32.54
CA ALA A 404 -13.76 21.26 33.77
C ALA A 404 -15.07 22.04 33.89
N ASP A 405 -15.62 22.06 35.15
CA ASP A 405 -16.86 22.74 35.51
C ASP A 405 -18.14 22.23 34.82
N MET A 406 -18.09 21.13 34.05
CA MET A 406 -19.25 20.52 33.41
C MET A 406 -19.85 19.46 34.35
N GLN A 407 -21.16 19.53 34.53
CA GLN A 407 -21.91 18.56 35.29
C GLN A 407 -22.67 17.62 34.38
N TYR A 408 -22.57 16.32 34.62
CA TYR A 408 -23.11 15.29 33.72
C TYR A 408 -24.34 14.61 34.33
N PHE A 409 -25.35 14.36 33.49
CA PHE A 409 -26.59 13.71 33.87
C PHE A 409 -26.92 12.58 32.90
N SER A 410 -27.28 11.42 33.44
CA SER A 410 -27.87 10.35 32.63
C SER A 410 -29.30 10.73 32.26
N VAL A 411 -29.63 10.58 30.99
CA VAL A 411 -31.01 10.78 30.47
C VAL A 411 -31.69 9.42 30.42
N GLU A 412 -32.83 9.27 31.09
CA GLU A 412 -33.60 8.03 31.09
C GLU A 412 -34.32 7.87 29.75
N THR A 413 -33.95 6.84 28.96
CA THR A 413 -34.52 6.55 27.65
C THR A 413 -35.78 5.69 27.77
N ALA A 414 -36.77 6.20 28.45
CA ALA A 414 -38.07 5.54 28.67
C ALA A 414 -39.21 6.56 28.70
N GLY A 415 -40.44 6.07 28.58
CA GLY A 415 -41.65 6.85 28.69
C GLY A 415 -42.05 7.67 27.44
N PRO A 416 -43.15 8.49 27.54
CA PRO A 416 -43.76 9.12 26.36
C PRO A 416 -42.83 10.08 25.61
N CYS A 417 -41.93 10.78 26.27
CA CYS A 417 -40.96 11.66 25.62
C CYS A 417 -39.98 10.88 24.74
N TRP A 418 -39.51 9.73 25.24
CA TRP A 418 -38.62 8.86 24.49
C TRP A 418 -39.33 8.25 23.27
N GLU A 419 -40.55 7.69 23.47
CA GLU A 419 -41.31 7.11 22.37
C GLU A 419 -41.56 8.13 21.24
N HIS A 420 -41.77 9.39 21.59
CA HIS A 420 -41.95 10.43 20.59
C HIS A 420 -40.66 10.85 19.90
N ILE A 421 -39.48 10.75 20.57
CA ILE A 421 -38.18 10.92 19.95
C ILE A 421 -37.92 9.79 18.94
N LEU A 422 -38.26 8.54 19.28
CA LEU A 422 -38.16 7.39 18.38
C LEU A 422 -38.96 7.61 17.08
N GLN A 423 -40.18 8.19 17.19
CA GLN A 423 -41.05 8.46 16.03
C GLN A 423 -40.54 9.63 15.19
N THR A 424 -40.10 10.71 15.82
CA THR A 424 -39.77 11.97 15.12
C THR A 424 -38.29 12.06 14.74
N ARG A 425 -37.44 11.21 15.28
CA ARG A 425 -35.98 11.26 15.13
C ARG A 425 -35.40 12.65 15.39
N ARG A 426 -36.03 13.42 16.29
CA ARG A 426 -35.62 14.77 16.59
C ARG A 426 -35.79 15.07 18.09
N VAL A 427 -34.70 15.47 18.73
CA VAL A 427 -34.66 15.80 20.17
C VAL A 427 -34.70 17.32 20.35
N GLY A 428 -35.38 17.76 21.38
CA GLY A 428 -35.40 19.15 21.85
C GLY A 428 -34.96 19.24 23.31
N VAL A 429 -34.25 20.32 23.62
CA VAL A 429 -33.82 20.66 24.97
C VAL A 429 -34.27 22.09 25.28
N TYR A 430 -34.98 22.25 26.41
CA TYR A 430 -35.30 23.55 26.99
C TYR A 430 -34.41 23.80 28.19
N ILE A 431 -33.75 24.96 28.21
CA ILE A 431 -32.91 25.41 29.30
C ILE A 431 -33.40 26.81 29.71
N PRO A 432 -34.01 26.95 30.91
CA PRO A 432 -34.63 28.22 31.31
C PRO A 432 -33.58 29.30 31.56
N GLY A 433 -34.04 30.57 31.52
CA GLY A 433 -33.18 31.75 31.69
C GLY A 433 -32.57 31.89 33.11
N GLU A 434 -33.08 31.19 34.09
CA GLU A 434 -32.53 31.10 35.43
C GLU A 434 -31.15 30.43 35.46
N ILE A 435 -30.84 29.58 34.47
CA ILE A 435 -29.51 29.02 34.25
C ILE A 435 -28.72 30.00 33.33
N ALA A 436 -27.94 30.85 33.97
CA ALA A 436 -27.24 31.94 33.25
C ALA A 436 -26.11 31.43 32.35
N ARG A 437 -26.14 31.83 31.09
CA ARG A 437 -25.14 31.48 30.05
C ARG A 437 -24.83 29.98 30.01
N PRO A 438 -25.83 29.13 29.74
CA PRO A 438 -25.61 27.68 29.72
C PRO A 438 -24.81 27.31 28.49
N GLU A 439 -23.79 26.47 28.68
CA GLU A 439 -23.16 25.66 27.62
C GLU A 439 -23.53 24.22 27.92
N PHE A 440 -24.02 23.52 26.91
CA PHE A 440 -24.49 22.15 27.08
C PHE A 440 -24.17 21.29 25.86
N ASP A 441 -24.09 20.00 26.10
CA ASP A 441 -24.03 18.96 25.07
C ASP A 441 -24.99 17.80 25.42
N LEU A 442 -25.30 16.99 24.43
CA LEU A 442 -25.99 15.72 24.61
C LEU A 442 -25.23 14.66 23.81
N THR A 443 -24.54 13.82 24.54
CA THR A 443 -23.70 12.77 23.97
C THR A 443 -24.34 11.40 24.19
N VAL A 444 -24.44 10.64 23.13
CA VAL A 444 -25.00 9.28 23.13
C VAL A 444 -23.87 8.27 23.07
N ILE A 445 -23.82 7.38 24.06
CA ILE A 445 -22.90 6.25 24.11
C ILE A 445 -23.63 5.04 23.55
N VAL A 446 -23.19 4.55 22.40
CA VAL A 446 -23.74 3.35 21.76
C VAL A 446 -23.12 2.11 22.44
N GLU A 447 -23.96 1.23 22.97
CA GLU A 447 -23.50 -0.05 23.53
C GLU A 447 -23.27 -1.04 22.37
N THR A 448 -22.04 -1.48 22.20
CA THR A 448 -21.70 -2.58 21.28
C THR A 448 -22.26 -3.87 21.87
N SER A 449 -23.10 -4.55 21.10
CA SER A 449 -23.52 -5.92 21.46
C SER A 449 -22.27 -6.81 21.48
N GLU A 450 -22.02 -7.46 22.64
CA GLU A 450 -21.14 -8.61 22.71
C GLU A 450 -21.69 -9.78 21.89
#